data_13c747dd27281d8dec69986be77f042e
#
_entry.id   13c747dd27281d8dec69986be77f042e
#
_cell.length_a   1.000
_cell.length_b   1.000
_cell.length_c   1.000
_cell.angle_alpha   90.00
_cell.angle_beta   90.00
_cell.angle_gamma   90.00
#
_symmetry.space_group_name_H-M   'P 1'
#
loop_
_entity.id
_entity.type
_entity.pdbx_description
1 polymer ?
#
loop_
_entity_poly.entity_id
_entity_poly.type
_entity_poly.pdbx_seq_one_letter_code
_entity_poly.pdbx_strand_id
1 'polypeptide(L)'
;MTRRQIAGWTGGILWMNTVIAMAAPLDCTVEWQRRVALDAAVAGSVSAVKVTPSQRVTKGAVLVTLDPVPLQLAMQRVNAKEEVLAAQVADRQETLVRSQALYAEGSLSGVALAEEVAAARQSELEHRRVILKRERIRHRLALTEVRAPFDAIVIDLHIDLGQYVNPKAFRRPLLTLAAVDRYVAVLALPVVRMGDLALGQRLRVVTHEGTREGTVVWKALEPSVAQTAGGPALYAVHVQFESEGQALRVGASCEVLAP
;
A
#
# COMPACT_ATOMS: atom_id res chain seq x y z
N MET A 1 -23.28 -31.13 91.67
CA MET A 1 -23.74 -29.80 91.19
C MET A 1 -22.62 -29.17 90.37
N THR A 2 -22.58 -29.36 89.07
CA THR A 2 -21.52 -28.83 88.19
C THR A 2 -22.18 -28.32 86.91
N ARG A 3 -22.13 -27.00 86.76
CA ARG A 3 -22.58 -26.30 85.55
C ARG A 3 -21.50 -26.37 84.48
N ARG A 4 -21.80 -26.96 83.34
CA ARG A 4 -21.00 -26.86 82.11
C ARG A 4 -21.38 -25.61 81.39
N GLN A 5 -20.36 -24.75 81.09
CA GLN A 5 -20.49 -23.65 80.18
C GLN A 5 -20.13 -24.15 78.79
N ILE A 6 -21.01 -23.84 77.82
CA ILE A 6 -20.82 -24.11 76.40
C ILE A 6 -20.31 -22.79 75.79
N ALA A 7 -19.07 -22.79 75.25
CA ALA A 7 -18.52 -21.68 74.52
C ALA A 7 -18.98 -21.74 73.06
N GLY A 8 -19.77 -20.70 72.65
CA GLY A 8 -20.18 -20.55 71.27
C GLY A 8 -19.08 -19.94 70.43
N TRP A 9 -18.67 -20.61 69.36
CA TRP A 9 -17.83 -20.08 68.30
C TRP A 9 -18.66 -19.37 67.28
N THR A 10 -18.64 -18.04 67.22
CA THR A 10 -19.17 -17.23 66.13
C THR A 10 -18.09 -17.06 65.08
N GLY A 11 -18.18 -17.88 64.01
CA GLY A 11 -17.35 -17.74 62.83
C GLY A 11 -17.81 -16.54 62.01
N GLY A 12 -17.07 -15.43 62.06
CA GLY A 12 -17.28 -14.29 61.20
C GLY A 12 -16.83 -14.60 59.76
N ILE A 13 -17.76 -14.73 58.83
CA ILE A 13 -17.51 -14.82 57.40
C ILE A 13 -17.12 -13.42 56.94
N LEU A 14 -15.81 -13.19 56.65
CA LEU A 14 -15.32 -11.98 56.01
C LEU A 14 -15.70 -12.01 54.54
N TRP A 15 -16.74 -11.30 54.16
CA TRP A 15 -17.06 -11.07 52.73
C TRP A 15 -16.00 -10.10 52.17
N MET A 16 -15.08 -10.66 51.41
CA MET A 16 -14.10 -9.91 50.65
C MET A 16 -14.80 -9.30 49.44
N ASN A 17 -15.31 -8.06 49.59
CA ASN A 17 -15.86 -7.28 48.49
C ASN A 17 -14.71 -6.95 47.53
N THR A 18 -14.57 -7.74 46.46
CA THR A 18 -13.70 -7.42 45.38
C THR A 18 -14.34 -6.27 44.58
N VAL A 19 -13.96 -5.05 44.88
CA VAL A 19 -14.30 -3.88 44.07
C VAL A 19 -13.56 -4.06 42.75
N ILE A 20 -14.26 -4.53 41.71
CA ILE A 20 -13.80 -4.46 40.35
C ILE A 20 -13.78 -2.98 40.00
N ALA A 21 -12.62 -2.35 40.05
CA ALA A 21 -12.42 -1.00 39.54
C ALA A 21 -12.65 -1.04 38.03
N MET A 22 -13.85 -0.74 37.58
CA MET A 22 -14.12 -0.50 36.16
C MET A 22 -13.33 0.75 35.76
N ALA A 23 -12.28 0.55 34.97
CA ALA A 23 -11.57 1.65 34.37
C ALA A 23 -12.57 2.50 33.55
N ALA A 24 -12.53 3.81 33.74
CA ALA A 24 -13.37 4.72 33.00
C ALA A 24 -13.16 4.56 31.48
N PRO A 25 -14.23 4.54 30.68
CA PRO A 25 -14.12 4.43 29.24
C PRO A 25 -13.24 5.56 28.68
N LEU A 26 -12.47 5.25 27.66
CA LEU A 26 -11.64 6.19 26.95
C LEU A 26 -12.28 6.54 25.64
N ASP A 27 -12.59 7.82 25.44
CA ASP A 27 -13.16 8.30 24.18
C ASP A 27 -12.16 8.12 23.03
N CYS A 28 -12.66 7.68 21.88
CA CYS A 28 -11.89 7.48 20.67
C CYS A 28 -12.68 7.89 19.43
N THR A 29 -11.95 8.01 18.32
CA THR A 29 -12.53 8.24 16.99
C THR A 29 -12.12 7.10 16.08
N VAL A 30 -13.06 6.57 15.31
CA VAL A 30 -12.78 5.52 14.32
C VAL A 30 -12.11 6.14 13.10
N GLU A 31 -10.96 5.59 12.67
CA GLU A 31 -10.25 5.98 11.47
C GLU A 31 -9.92 4.77 10.60
N TRP A 32 -9.61 5.04 9.32
CA TRP A 32 -9.09 4.02 8.42
C TRP A 32 -7.69 3.60 8.86
N GLN A 33 -7.43 2.30 8.96
CA GLN A 33 -6.08 1.80 9.20
C GLN A 33 -5.13 2.16 8.05
N ARG A 34 -5.65 2.08 6.83
CA ARG A 34 -4.88 2.41 5.61
C ARG A 34 -5.74 3.23 4.66
N ARG A 35 -5.26 4.40 4.33
CA ARG A 35 -5.80 5.26 3.28
C ARG A 35 -4.70 5.56 2.28
N VAL A 36 -4.93 5.31 1.00
CA VAL A 36 -3.95 5.51 -0.06
C VAL A 36 -4.57 6.34 -1.17
N ALA A 37 -3.90 7.41 -1.52
CA ALA A 37 -4.18 8.20 -2.70
C ALA A 37 -3.48 7.56 -3.90
N LEU A 38 -4.22 7.28 -4.98
CA LEU A 38 -3.69 6.70 -6.21
C LEU A 38 -3.60 7.77 -7.29
N ASP A 39 -2.43 7.82 -7.93
CA ASP A 39 -2.12 8.71 -9.04
C ASP A 39 -1.85 7.89 -10.31
N ALA A 40 -1.91 8.56 -11.47
CA ALA A 40 -1.41 7.98 -12.70
C ALA A 40 0.13 7.96 -12.70
N ALA A 41 0.73 6.83 -13.03
CA ALA A 41 2.18 6.71 -13.19
C ALA A 41 2.68 7.17 -14.57
N VAL A 42 1.78 7.26 -15.56
CA VAL A 42 2.04 7.71 -16.93
C VAL A 42 1.03 8.80 -17.34
N ALA A 43 1.44 9.68 -18.24
CA ALA A 43 0.57 10.68 -18.80
C ALA A 43 -0.32 10.08 -19.91
N GLY A 44 -1.58 10.52 -19.99
CA GLY A 44 -2.54 10.09 -21.01
C GLY A 44 -3.94 10.59 -20.74
N SER A 45 -4.85 10.41 -21.69
CA SER A 45 -6.27 10.68 -21.51
C SER A 45 -6.96 9.49 -20.85
N VAL A 46 -7.93 9.75 -19.99
CA VAL A 46 -8.74 8.70 -19.36
C VAL A 46 -9.70 8.12 -20.39
N SER A 47 -9.52 6.84 -20.68
CA SER A 47 -10.40 6.09 -21.62
C SER A 47 -11.55 5.37 -20.93
N ALA A 48 -11.40 5.03 -19.64
CA ALA A 48 -12.48 4.45 -18.84
C ALA A 48 -12.28 4.68 -17.35
N VAL A 49 -13.37 4.96 -16.66
CA VAL A 49 -13.48 4.95 -15.20
C VAL A 49 -14.40 3.79 -14.83
N LYS A 50 -13.88 2.78 -14.13
CA LYS A 50 -14.59 1.50 -13.87
C LYS A 50 -15.16 1.40 -12.46
N VAL A 51 -15.05 2.45 -11.68
CA VAL A 51 -15.45 2.49 -10.27
C VAL A 51 -16.22 3.76 -9.94
N THR A 52 -17.02 3.67 -8.90
CA THR A 52 -17.78 4.79 -8.32
C THR A 52 -17.40 4.99 -6.84
N PRO A 53 -17.60 6.17 -6.27
CA PRO A 53 -17.46 6.37 -4.83
C PRO A 53 -18.29 5.37 -4.03
N SER A 54 -17.78 4.95 -2.88
CA SER A 54 -18.34 3.93 -1.98
C SER A 54 -18.36 2.50 -2.53
N GLN A 55 -17.86 2.25 -3.74
CA GLN A 55 -17.76 0.90 -4.29
C GLN A 55 -16.61 0.12 -3.63
N ARG A 56 -16.87 -1.15 -3.27
CA ARG A 56 -15.82 -2.10 -2.84
C ARG A 56 -15.12 -2.68 -4.06
N VAL A 57 -13.81 -2.78 -3.97
CA VAL A 57 -12.93 -3.31 -5.00
C VAL A 57 -11.95 -4.32 -4.41
N THR A 58 -11.64 -5.36 -5.17
CA THR A 58 -10.65 -6.36 -4.79
C THR A 58 -9.25 -5.96 -5.25
N LYS A 59 -8.23 -6.47 -4.57
CA LYS A 59 -6.83 -6.32 -4.98
C LYS A 59 -6.64 -6.70 -6.45
N GLY A 60 -5.96 -5.86 -7.22
CA GLY A 60 -5.70 -6.05 -8.65
C GLY A 60 -6.82 -5.60 -9.58
N ALA A 61 -8.02 -5.27 -9.07
CA ALA A 61 -9.10 -4.73 -9.88
C ALA A 61 -8.67 -3.46 -10.61
N VAL A 62 -9.04 -3.33 -11.90
CA VAL A 62 -8.77 -2.14 -12.70
C VAL A 62 -9.79 -1.06 -12.33
N LEU A 63 -9.31 0.07 -11.87
CA LEU A 63 -10.12 1.21 -11.39
C LEU A 63 -10.30 2.27 -12.48
N VAL A 64 -9.19 2.65 -13.10
CA VAL A 64 -9.12 3.65 -14.18
C VAL A 64 -8.22 3.10 -15.28
N THR A 65 -8.60 3.35 -16.53
CA THR A 65 -7.79 3.02 -17.70
C THR A 65 -7.47 4.30 -18.47
N LEU A 66 -6.19 4.51 -18.77
CA LEU A 66 -5.74 5.56 -19.65
C LEU A 66 -5.71 5.03 -21.10
N ASP A 67 -5.78 5.92 -22.09
CA ASP A 67 -5.68 5.56 -23.50
C ASP A 67 -4.33 4.85 -23.80
N PRO A 68 -4.33 3.54 -24.14
CA PRO A 68 -3.13 2.79 -24.40
C PRO A 68 -2.61 2.96 -25.84
N VAL A 69 -3.41 3.52 -26.76
CA VAL A 69 -3.14 3.55 -28.22
C VAL A 69 -1.77 4.18 -28.55
N PRO A 70 -1.37 5.33 -27.97
CA PRO A 70 -0.07 5.92 -28.29
C PRO A 70 1.10 4.99 -27.90
N LEU A 71 0.97 4.28 -26.77
CA LEU A 71 2.00 3.33 -26.30
C LEU A 71 1.98 2.02 -27.10
N GLN A 72 0.80 1.56 -27.54
CA GLN A 72 0.66 0.40 -28.43
C GLN A 72 1.35 0.66 -29.77
N LEU A 73 1.12 1.83 -30.39
CA LEU A 73 1.81 2.24 -31.62
C LEU A 73 3.31 2.36 -31.42
N ALA A 74 3.77 2.89 -30.28
CA ALA A 74 5.19 2.93 -29.95
C ALA A 74 5.78 1.53 -29.79
N MET A 75 5.04 0.58 -29.23
CA MET A 75 5.42 -0.82 -29.11
C MET A 75 5.59 -1.48 -30.47
N GLN A 76 4.63 -1.31 -31.38
CA GLN A 76 4.69 -1.85 -32.75
C GLN A 76 5.94 -1.33 -33.49
N ARG A 77 6.23 -0.03 -33.40
CA ARG A 77 7.45 0.56 -34.01
C ARG A 77 8.73 -0.03 -33.44
N VAL A 78 8.78 -0.28 -32.15
CA VAL A 78 9.97 -0.85 -31.52
C VAL A 78 10.13 -2.32 -31.86
N ASN A 79 9.04 -3.09 -31.94
CA ASN A 79 9.05 -4.49 -32.38
C ASN A 79 9.60 -4.63 -33.79
N ALA A 80 9.09 -3.81 -34.74
CA ALA A 80 9.59 -3.81 -36.12
C ALA A 80 11.09 -3.45 -36.19
N LYS A 81 11.55 -2.47 -35.40
CA LYS A 81 12.97 -2.13 -35.33
C LYS A 81 13.81 -3.26 -34.72
N GLU A 82 13.32 -3.96 -33.71
CA GLU A 82 14.00 -5.09 -33.09
C GLU A 82 14.20 -6.23 -34.08
N GLU A 83 13.17 -6.55 -34.89
CA GLU A 83 13.23 -7.57 -35.94
C GLU A 83 14.34 -7.27 -36.96
N VAL A 84 14.39 -6.02 -37.46
CA VAL A 84 15.46 -5.60 -38.38
C VAL A 84 16.86 -5.72 -37.75
N LEU A 85 17.02 -5.29 -36.48
CA LEU A 85 18.33 -5.38 -35.84
C LEU A 85 18.71 -6.83 -35.48
N ALA A 86 17.73 -7.70 -35.17
CA ALA A 86 18.00 -9.11 -34.98
C ALA A 86 18.54 -9.78 -36.26
N ALA A 87 17.97 -9.45 -37.43
CA ALA A 87 18.45 -9.92 -38.71
C ALA A 87 19.88 -9.40 -38.98
N GLN A 88 20.17 -8.11 -38.67
CA GLN A 88 21.50 -7.55 -38.80
C GLN A 88 22.52 -8.24 -37.90
N VAL A 89 22.16 -8.58 -36.66
CA VAL A 89 23.04 -9.34 -35.75
C VAL A 89 23.34 -10.71 -36.34
N ALA A 90 22.35 -11.44 -36.88
CA ALA A 90 22.56 -12.74 -37.51
C ALA A 90 23.54 -12.65 -38.71
N ASP A 91 23.37 -11.66 -39.60
CA ASP A 91 24.25 -11.42 -40.73
C ASP A 91 25.69 -11.09 -40.30
N ARG A 92 25.86 -10.20 -39.33
CA ARG A 92 27.18 -9.87 -38.76
C ARG A 92 27.85 -11.05 -38.09
N GLN A 93 27.11 -11.88 -37.41
CA GLN A 93 27.62 -13.10 -36.78
C GLN A 93 28.10 -14.11 -37.81
N GLU A 94 27.32 -14.31 -38.91
CA GLU A 94 27.74 -15.17 -40.02
C GLU A 94 29.01 -14.64 -40.72
N THR A 95 29.09 -13.33 -40.94
CA THR A 95 30.28 -12.67 -41.53
C THR A 95 31.51 -12.86 -40.62
N LEU A 96 31.33 -12.69 -39.29
CA LEU A 96 32.40 -12.89 -38.31
C LEU A 96 32.94 -14.33 -38.34
N VAL A 97 32.06 -15.33 -38.36
CA VAL A 97 32.47 -16.75 -38.46
C VAL A 97 33.24 -17.02 -39.71
N ARG A 98 32.85 -16.45 -40.86
CA ARG A 98 33.54 -16.56 -42.14
C ARG A 98 34.93 -15.89 -42.10
N SER A 99 35.01 -14.71 -41.51
CA SER A 99 36.30 -13.97 -41.36
C SER A 99 37.26 -14.69 -40.39
N GLN A 100 36.75 -15.34 -39.34
CA GLN A 100 37.57 -16.17 -38.45
C GLN A 100 38.18 -17.38 -39.17
N ALA A 101 37.42 -18.05 -40.07
CA ALA A 101 37.94 -19.14 -40.89
C ALA A 101 39.06 -18.66 -41.85
N LEU A 102 38.85 -17.54 -42.55
CA LEU A 102 39.84 -16.96 -43.46
C LEU A 102 41.13 -16.51 -42.73
N TYR A 103 40.98 -16.01 -41.51
CA TYR A 103 42.14 -15.67 -40.69
C TYR A 103 42.92 -16.91 -40.26
N ALA A 104 42.25 -18.01 -39.91
CA ALA A 104 42.88 -19.29 -39.56
C ALA A 104 43.66 -19.89 -40.75
N GLU A 105 43.18 -19.65 -41.97
CA GLU A 105 43.88 -20.05 -43.24
C GLU A 105 45.00 -19.08 -43.66
N GLY A 106 45.21 -17.99 -42.90
CA GLY A 106 46.22 -16.99 -43.26
C GLY A 106 45.81 -16.03 -44.39
N SER A 107 44.54 -16.08 -44.84
CA SER A 107 43.99 -15.29 -45.94
C SER A 107 43.42 -13.93 -45.51
N LEU A 108 43.33 -13.67 -44.20
CA LEU A 108 42.85 -12.39 -43.64
C LEU A 108 43.87 -11.82 -42.64
N SER A 109 44.02 -10.50 -42.58
CA SER A 109 44.87 -9.85 -41.60
C SER A 109 44.22 -9.79 -40.23
N GLY A 110 45.03 -9.76 -39.15
CA GLY A 110 44.51 -9.62 -37.81
C GLY A 110 43.74 -8.28 -37.57
N VAL A 111 44.13 -7.23 -38.30
CA VAL A 111 43.42 -5.92 -38.24
C VAL A 111 42.01 -6.05 -38.83
N ALA A 112 41.89 -6.68 -40.00
CA ALA A 112 40.59 -6.89 -40.64
C ALA A 112 39.67 -7.79 -39.79
N LEU A 113 40.19 -8.84 -39.15
CA LEU A 113 39.41 -9.64 -38.21
C LEU A 113 38.94 -8.82 -37.01
N ALA A 114 39.79 -7.97 -36.43
CA ALA A 114 39.42 -7.11 -35.31
C ALA A 114 38.30 -6.11 -35.67
N GLU A 115 38.30 -5.61 -36.92
CA GLU A 115 37.21 -4.76 -37.42
C GLU A 115 35.88 -5.52 -37.49
N GLU A 116 35.87 -6.76 -37.97
CA GLU A 116 34.64 -7.57 -38.02
C GLU A 116 34.12 -7.95 -36.61
N VAL A 117 35.02 -8.25 -35.67
CA VAL A 117 34.67 -8.47 -34.27
C VAL A 117 34.01 -7.21 -33.67
N ALA A 118 34.59 -6.03 -33.95
CA ALA A 118 34.02 -4.77 -33.45
C ALA A 118 32.65 -4.47 -34.09
N ALA A 119 32.46 -4.73 -35.38
CA ALA A 119 31.19 -4.54 -36.09
C ALA A 119 30.09 -5.49 -35.58
N ALA A 120 30.41 -6.77 -35.37
CA ALA A 120 29.48 -7.74 -34.79
C ALA A 120 29.05 -7.30 -33.37
N ARG A 121 30.00 -6.92 -32.53
CA ARG A 121 29.75 -6.42 -31.19
C ARG A 121 28.87 -5.15 -31.16
N GLN A 122 29.11 -4.23 -32.09
CA GLN A 122 28.31 -3.01 -32.20
C GLN A 122 26.86 -3.35 -32.54
N SER A 123 26.60 -4.25 -33.52
CA SER A 123 25.24 -4.65 -33.88
C SER A 123 24.50 -5.32 -32.73
N GLU A 124 25.18 -6.18 -31.94
CA GLU A 124 24.63 -6.78 -30.73
C GLU A 124 24.22 -5.71 -29.70
N LEU A 125 25.06 -4.71 -29.46
CA LEU A 125 24.75 -3.62 -28.52
C LEU A 125 23.57 -2.77 -28.99
N GLU A 126 23.46 -2.51 -30.29
CA GLU A 126 22.30 -1.79 -30.86
C GLU A 126 21.01 -2.58 -30.71
N HIS A 127 21.03 -3.87 -31.00
CA HIS A 127 19.88 -4.77 -30.76
C HIS A 127 19.49 -4.78 -29.30
N ARG A 128 20.45 -4.94 -28.38
CA ARG A 128 20.19 -4.90 -26.93
C ARG A 128 19.56 -3.58 -26.47
N ARG A 129 19.96 -2.43 -27.02
CA ARG A 129 19.34 -1.13 -26.72
C ARG A 129 17.86 -1.10 -27.11
N VAL A 130 17.50 -1.72 -28.23
CA VAL A 130 16.10 -1.77 -28.67
C VAL A 130 15.27 -2.71 -27.79
N ILE A 131 15.81 -3.85 -27.39
CA ILE A 131 15.17 -4.74 -26.40
C ILE A 131 14.84 -3.95 -25.12
N LEU A 132 15.79 -3.22 -24.56
CA LEU A 132 15.57 -2.41 -23.34
C LEU A 132 14.52 -1.31 -23.56
N LYS A 133 14.46 -0.73 -24.77
CA LYS A 133 13.43 0.24 -25.13
C LYS A 133 12.05 -0.41 -25.20
N ARG A 134 11.95 -1.63 -25.77
CA ARG A 134 10.70 -2.42 -25.79
C ARG A 134 10.19 -2.70 -24.36
N GLU A 135 11.07 -3.17 -23.48
CA GLU A 135 10.69 -3.46 -22.09
C GLU A 135 10.20 -2.20 -21.36
N ARG A 136 10.82 -1.06 -21.58
CA ARG A 136 10.36 0.22 -21.02
C ARG A 136 8.96 0.60 -21.51
N ILE A 137 8.67 0.41 -22.80
CA ILE A 137 7.33 0.70 -23.35
C ILE A 137 6.32 -0.29 -22.80
N ARG A 138 6.67 -1.58 -22.70
CA ARG A 138 5.82 -2.62 -22.10
C ARG A 138 5.44 -2.26 -20.66
N HIS A 139 6.42 -1.86 -19.85
CA HIS A 139 6.16 -1.41 -18.49
C HIS A 139 5.24 -0.19 -18.44
N ARG A 140 5.47 0.83 -19.29
CA ARG A 140 4.59 1.99 -19.37
C ARG A 140 3.18 1.64 -19.82
N LEU A 141 3.03 0.66 -20.70
CA LEU A 141 1.73 0.16 -21.14
C LEU A 141 0.97 -0.50 -19.98
N ALA A 142 1.64 -1.29 -19.15
CA ALA A 142 1.02 -1.86 -17.96
C ALA A 142 0.56 -0.77 -16.97
N LEU A 143 1.27 0.36 -16.90
CA LEU A 143 0.93 1.50 -16.04
C LEU A 143 -0.23 2.36 -16.58
N THR A 144 -0.78 2.08 -17.76
CA THR A 144 -2.01 2.74 -18.23
C THR A 144 -3.24 2.25 -17.48
N GLU A 145 -3.15 1.13 -16.78
CA GLU A 145 -4.20 0.62 -15.91
C GLU A 145 -3.87 0.93 -14.44
N VAL A 146 -4.68 1.79 -13.83
CA VAL A 146 -4.58 2.04 -12.38
C VAL A 146 -5.36 0.94 -11.67
N ARG A 147 -4.66 0.15 -10.85
CA ARG A 147 -5.22 -1.02 -10.16
C ARG A 147 -5.22 -0.84 -8.65
N ALA A 148 -6.19 -1.50 -7.98
CA ALA A 148 -6.24 -1.54 -6.52
C ALA A 148 -5.07 -2.33 -5.94
N PRO A 149 -4.25 -1.76 -5.02
CA PRO A 149 -3.11 -2.43 -4.42
C PRO A 149 -3.52 -3.43 -3.31
N PHE A 150 -4.73 -3.32 -2.78
CA PHE A 150 -5.32 -4.18 -1.75
C PHE A 150 -6.85 -4.14 -1.86
N ASP A 151 -7.55 -4.99 -1.10
CA ASP A 151 -9.01 -4.97 -1.00
C ASP A 151 -9.46 -3.69 -0.30
N ALA A 152 -10.27 -2.88 -1.00
CA ALA A 152 -10.52 -1.51 -0.60
C ALA A 152 -11.96 -1.06 -0.89
N ILE A 153 -12.31 0.08 -0.33
CA ILE A 153 -13.45 0.90 -0.74
C ILE A 153 -12.93 2.20 -1.37
N VAL A 154 -13.59 2.63 -2.44
CA VAL A 154 -13.31 3.92 -3.08
C VAL A 154 -13.90 5.04 -2.22
N ILE A 155 -13.06 5.89 -1.65
CA ILE A 155 -13.50 7.03 -0.83
C ILE A 155 -13.86 8.22 -1.69
N ASP A 156 -12.91 8.64 -2.54
CA ASP A 156 -13.06 9.80 -3.41
C ASP A 156 -12.59 9.46 -4.82
N LEU A 157 -13.24 10.07 -5.81
CA LEU A 157 -12.90 10.00 -7.23
C LEU A 157 -12.81 11.43 -7.77
N HIS A 158 -11.64 11.81 -8.32
CA HIS A 158 -11.35 13.17 -8.78
C HIS A 158 -11.00 13.20 -10.27
N ILE A 159 -11.47 12.24 -11.03
CA ILE A 159 -11.14 12.07 -12.44
C ILE A 159 -12.40 11.74 -13.26
N ASP A 160 -12.50 12.32 -14.42
CA ASP A 160 -13.59 12.10 -15.37
C ASP A 160 -13.11 11.46 -16.67
N LEU A 161 -14.03 10.81 -17.38
CA LEU A 161 -13.79 10.25 -18.69
C LEU A 161 -13.34 11.36 -19.67
N GLY A 162 -12.31 11.10 -20.47
CA GLY A 162 -11.73 12.04 -21.43
C GLY A 162 -10.76 13.06 -20.83
N GLN A 163 -10.66 13.16 -19.51
CA GLN A 163 -9.72 14.07 -18.87
C GLN A 163 -8.27 13.63 -19.15
N TYR A 164 -7.40 14.61 -19.45
CA TYR A 164 -5.97 14.36 -19.62
C TYR A 164 -5.25 14.47 -18.26
N VAL A 165 -4.50 13.43 -17.90
CA VAL A 165 -3.69 13.37 -16.68
C VAL A 165 -2.21 13.42 -17.00
N ASN A 166 -1.45 14.16 -16.18
CA ASN A 166 -0.01 14.24 -16.27
C ASN A 166 0.57 14.15 -14.84
N PRO A 167 1.30 13.09 -14.50
CA PRO A 167 1.86 12.88 -13.15
C PRO A 167 2.72 14.05 -12.64
N LYS A 168 3.32 14.82 -13.56
CA LYS A 168 4.18 15.96 -13.22
C LYS A 168 3.42 17.26 -12.94
N ALA A 169 2.18 17.38 -13.41
CA ALA A 169 1.38 18.61 -13.33
C ALA A 169 0.09 18.45 -12.52
N PHE A 170 -0.39 17.22 -12.36
CA PHE A 170 -1.61 16.92 -11.63
C PHE A 170 -1.35 16.95 -10.13
N ARG A 171 -2.03 17.85 -9.41
CA ARG A 171 -1.78 18.09 -7.98
C ARG A 171 -2.73 17.32 -7.05
N ARG A 172 -3.74 16.67 -7.60
CA ARG A 172 -4.72 15.89 -6.84
C ARG A 172 -4.62 14.42 -7.22
N PRO A 173 -4.80 13.50 -6.29
CA PRO A 173 -4.87 12.08 -6.62
C PRO A 173 -6.06 11.80 -7.53
N LEU A 174 -5.95 10.79 -8.41
CA LEU A 174 -7.06 10.36 -9.26
C LEU A 174 -8.23 9.85 -8.42
N LEU A 175 -7.89 9.07 -7.41
CA LEU A 175 -8.87 8.51 -6.47
C LEU A 175 -8.18 8.17 -5.13
N THR A 176 -8.98 8.06 -4.10
CA THR A 176 -8.53 7.63 -2.77
C THR A 176 -9.20 6.31 -2.40
N LEU A 177 -8.38 5.35 -1.97
CA LEU A 177 -8.82 4.07 -1.45
C LEU A 177 -8.60 3.96 0.05
N ALA A 178 -9.48 3.24 0.73
CA ALA A 178 -9.26 2.83 2.11
C ALA A 178 -9.45 1.32 2.27
N ALA A 179 -8.67 0.69 3.13
CA ALA A 179 -8.81 -0.72 3.46
C ALA A 179 -10.11 -0.95 4.24
N VAL A 180 -10.82 -2.06 3.95
CA VAL A 180 -12.14 -2.33 4.54
C VAL A 180 -12.13 -3.41 5.62
N ASP A 181 -11.00 -4.09 5.79
CA ASP A 181 -10.85 -5.21 6.72
C ASP A 181 -10.50 -4.76 8.13
N ARG A 182 -9.81 -3.63 8.28
CA ARG A 182 -9.29 -3.14 9.54
C ARG A 182 -9.46 -1.65 9.71
N TYR A 183 -9.77 -1.28 10.95
CA TYR A 183 -9.92 0.10 11.40
C TYR A 183 -9.01 0.37 12.60
N VAL A 184 -8.86 1.64 12.91
CA VAL A 184 -8.11 2.11 14.08
C VAL A 184 -9.01 3.00 14.91
N ALA A 185 -9.13 2.68 16.19
CA ALA A 185 -9.67 3.60 17.18
C ALA A 185 -8.51 4.49 17.67
N VAL A 186 -8.61 5.78 17.39
CA VAL A 186 -7.61 6.79 17.76
C VAL A 186 -8.05 7.43 19.06
N LEU A 187 -7.28 7.21 20.12
CA LEU A 187 -7.45 7.86 21.40
C LEU A 187 -6.50 9.04 21.51
N ALA A 188 -6.95 10.12 22.14
CA ALA A 188 -6.12 11.27 22.47
C ALA A 188 -5.92 11.32 23.99
N LEU A 189 -4.74 10.94 24.48
CA LEU A 189 -4.45 10.81 25.89
C LEU A 189 -3.38 11.80 26.38
N PRO A 190 -3.52 12.37 27.55
CA PRO A 190 -2.43 13.13 28.18
C PRO A 190 -1.27 12.20 28.53
N VAL A 191 -0.05 12.74 28.58
CA VAL A 191 1.19 11.97 28.81
C VAL A 191 1.13 11.08 30.07
N VAL A 192 0.46 11.56 31.12
CA VAL A 192 0.32 10.82 32.38
C VAL A 192 -0.45 9.52 32.23
N ARG A 193 -1.37 9.43 31.27
CA ARG A 193 -2.16 8.22 30.99
C ARG A 193 -1.56 7.32 29.90
N MET A 194 -0.48 7.74 29.26
CA MET A 194 0.19 6.93 28.23
C MET A 194 0.83 5.65 28.79
N GLY A 195 1.13 5.63 30.10
CA GLY A 195 1.62 4.44 30.81
C GLY A 195 0.56 3.37 31.04
N ASP A 196 -0.71 3.74 31.08
CA ASP A 196 -1.83 2.83 31.38
C ASP A 196 -2.07 1.79 30.26
N LEU A 197 -1.58 2.08 29.05
CA LEU A 197 -1.75 1.23 27.89
C LEU A 197 -0.38 0.71 27.41
N ALA A 198 -0.22 -0.60 27.28
CA ALA A 198 0.99 -1.22 26.74
C ALA A 198 0.81 -1.54 25.24
N LEU A 199 1.90 -1.48 24.46
CA LEU A 199 1.90 -2.00 23.08
C LEU A 199 1.59 -3.49 23.08
N GLY A 200 0.71 -3.93 22.17
CA GLY A 200 0.23 -5.31 22.10
C GLY A 200 -0.88 -5.63 23.09
N GLN A 201 -1.28 -4.71 23.97
CA GLN A 201 -2.40 -4.93 24.90
C GLN A 201 -3.72 -5.06 24.15
N ARG A 202 -4.52 -6.06 24.53
CA ARG A 202 -5.87 -6.24 24.02
C ARG A 202 -6.86 -5.40 24.81
N LEU A 203 -7.75 -4.72 24.09
CA LEU A 203 -8.75 -3.82 24.62
C LEU A 203 -10.07 -4.09 23.92
N ARG A 204 -11.18 -3.71 24.53
CA ARG A 204 -12.50 -3.75 23.90
C ARG A 204 -12.84 -2.39 23.32
N VAL A 205 -13.08 -2.33 22.02
CA VAL A 205 -13.52 -1.13 21.30
C VAL A 205 -15.03 -1.22 21.13
N VAL A 206 -15.76 -0.30 21.73
CA VAL A 206 -17.20 -0.17 21.65
C VAL A 206 -17.53 0.90 20.62
N THR A 207 -18.18 0.51 19.55
CA THR A 207 -18.69 1.40 18.50
C THR A 207 -20.23 1.37 18.52
N HIS A 208 -20.86 2.28 17.78
CA HIS A 208 -22.34 2.24 17.64
C HIS A 208 -22.86 0.98 16.91
N GLU A 209 -21.98 0.22 16.26
CA GLU A 209 -22.31 -1.03 15.55
C GLU A 209 -21.96 -2.30 16.35
N GLY A 210 -21.40 -2.14 17.55
CA GLY A 210 -21.08 -3.26 18.44
C GLY A 210 -19.71 -3.15 19.11
N THR A 211 -19.41 -4.16 19.90
CA THR A 211 -18.13 -4.28 20.62
C THR A 211 -17.20 -5.24 19.88
N ARG A 212 -15.94 -4.85 19.71
CA ARG A 212 -14.91 -5.62 19.04
C ARG A 212 -13.64 -5.69 19.87
N GLU A 213 -12.85 -6.74 19.67
CA GLU A 213 -11.51 -6.80 20.26
C GLU A 213 -10.54 -5.97 19.43
N GLY A 214 -9.79 -5.11 20.09
CA GLY A 214 -8.74 -4.31 19.51
C GLY A 214 -7.39 -4.53 20.17
N THR A 215 -6.31 -4.21 19.48
CA THR A 215 -4.95 -4.31 19.99
C THR A 215 -4.24 -2.97 19.84
N VAL A 216 -3.53 -2.53 20.88
CA VAL A 216 -2.70 -1.32 20.83
C VAL A 216 -1.51 -1.57 19.91
N VAL A 217 -1.49 -0.89 18.75
CA VAL A 217 -0.44 -1.10 17.74
C VAL A 217 0.57 0.05 17.68
N TRP A 218 0.19 1.22 18.15
CA TRP A 218 1.05 2.39 18.07
C TRP A 218 0.72 3.43 19.14
N LYS A 219 1.75 4.13 19.61
CA LYS A 219 1.67 5.25 20.57
C LYS A 219 2.53 6.39 20.03
N ALA A 220 1.96 7.58 19.93
CA ALA A 220 2.67 8.76 19.48
C ALA A 220 3.80 9.15 20.45
N LEU A 221 4.94 9.56 19.90
CA LEU A 221 6.06 10.16 20.64
C LEU A 221 5.97 11.68 20.71
N GLU A 222 5.14 12.27 19.83
CA GLU A 222 4.90 13.71 19.76
C GLU A 222 3.39 13.98 19.95
N PRO A 223 3.01 15.13 20.51
CA PRO A 223 1.60 15.47 20.68
C PRO A 223 0.92 15.63 19.32
N SER A 224 -0.25 15.01 19.14
CA SER A 224 -1.00 14.99 17.89
C SER A 224 -1.93 16.19 17.70
N VAL A 225 -2.24 16.90 18.77
CA VAL A 225 -3.06 18.14 18.73
C VAL A 225 -2.19 19.28 19.22
N ALA A 226 -2.03 20.31 18.37
CA ALA A 226 -1.41 21.55 18.79
C ALA A 226 -2.14 22.07 20.03
N GLN A 227 -1.39 22.37 21.10
CA GLN A 227 -1.92 22.89 22.34
C GLN A 227 -2.81 24.12 22.04
N THR A 228 -4.10 23.99 22.27
CA THR A 228 -4.92 25.16 22.53
C THR A 228 -4.37 25.82 23.77
N ALA A 229 -4.18 27.15 23.75
CA ALA A 229 -3.51 27.89 24.83
C ALA A 229 -4.04 27.45 26.21
N GLY A 230 -3.21 26.73 27.00
CA GLY A 230 -3.52 26.29 28.36
C GLY A 230 -4.03 24.85 28.54
N GLY A 231 -4.22 24.06 27.50
CA GLY A 231 -4.63 22.64 27.62
C GLY A 231 -3.44 21.67 27.74
N PRO A 232 -3.65 20.45 28.28
CA PRO A 232 -2.61 19.42 28.30
C PRO A 232 -2.27 18.94 26.90
N ALA A 233 -1.00 18.62 26.64
CA ALA A 233 -0.60 17.96 25.41
C ALA A 233 -1.22 16.57 25.30
N LEU A 234 -1.91 16.30 24.15
CA LEU A 234 -2.56 15.02 23.92
C LEU A 234 -1.74 14.22 22.88
N TYR A 235 -1.53 12.95 23.19
CA TYR A 235 -0.79 12.01 22.39
C TYR A 235 -1.75 10.97 21.81
N ALA A 236 -1.60 10.65 20.52
CA ALA A 236 -2.42 9.63 19.90
C ALA A 236 -1.99 8.22 20.30
N VAL A 237 -2.98 7.38 20.59
CA VAL A 237 -2.79 5.92 20.76
C VAL A 237 -3.72 5.24 19.76
N HIS A 238 -3.16 4.35 18.96
CA HIS A 238 -3.90 3.60 17.94
C HIS A 238 -4.21 2.20 18.43
N VAL A 239 -5.49 1.88 18.50
CA VAL A 239 -6.00 0.54 18.79
C VAL A 239 -6.60 -0.02 17.52
N GLN A 240 -5.93 -1.00 16.91
CA GLN A 240 -6.38 -1.66 15.69
C GLN A 240 -7.41 -2.72 16.02
N PHE A 241 -8.50 -2.79 15.23
CA PHE A 241 -9.54 -3.81 15.34
C PHE A 241 -10.08 -4.19 13.96
N GLU A 242 -10.69 -5.38 13.84
CA GLU A 242 -11.26 -5.90 12.60
C GLU A 242 -12.73 -5.52 12.47
N SER A 243 -13.18 -5.31 11.23
CA SER A 243 -14.55 -4.85 10.94
C SER A 243 -15.57 -5.98 10.81
N GLU A 244 -15.14 -7.25 10.79
CA GLU A 244 -15.99 -8.41 10.56
C GLU A 244 -16.87 -8.29 9.30
N GLY A 245 -16.36 -7.61 8.27
CA GLY A 245 -17.04 -7.42 6.99
C GLY A 245 -18.02 -6.25 6.92
N GLN A 246 -18.24 -5.52 8.01
CA GLN A 246 -19.05 -4.31 8.01
C GLN A 246 -18.22 -3.06 7.69
N ALA A 247 -18.78 -2.12 6.93
CA ALA A 247 -18.13 -0.84 6.66
C ALA A 247 -18.51 0.14 7.79
N LEU A 248 -17.56 0.42 8.67
CA LEU A 248 -17.74 1.41 9.74
C LEU A 248 -17.67 2.84 9.19
N ARG A 249 -18.39 3.75 9.81
CA ARG A 249 -18.31 5.18 9.49
C ARG A 249 -17.10 5.78 10.20
N VAL A 250 -16.13 6.20 9.41
CA VAL A 250 -14.94 6.93 9.90
C VAL A 250 -15.36 8.31 10.40
N GLY A 251 -14.71 8.77 11.48
CA GLY A 251 -15.09 9.98 12.20
C GLY A 251 -16.17 9.75 13.27
N ALA A 252 -16.75 8.54 13.34
CA ALA A 252 -17.67 8.21 14.44
C ALA A 252 -16.91 8.10 15.76
N SER A 253 -17.59 8.52 16.85
CA SER A 253 -17.09 8.35 18.21
C SER A 253 -17.14 6.87 18.61
N CYS A 254 -16.19 6.45 19.40
CA CYS A 254 -16.10 5.13 19.99
C CYS A 254 -15.58 5.24 21.42
N GLU A 255 -15.68 4.15 22.17
CA GLU A 255 -15.14 4.03 23.52
C GLU A 255 -14.21 2.83 23.59
N VAL A 256 -13.08 2.98 24.29
CA VAL A 256 -12.17 1.89 24.56
C VAL A 256 -12.24 1.54 26.04
N LEU A 257 -12.54 0.28 26.32
CA LEU A 257 -12.59 -0.27 27.66
C LEU A 257 -11.29 -1.06 27.92
N ALA A 258 -10.59 -0.69 28.99
CA ALA A 258 -9.51 -1.52 29.51
C ALA A 258 -10.11 -2.79 30.13
N PRO A 259 -9.39 -3.93 30.09
CA PRO A 259 -9.86 -5.19 30.66
C PRO A 259 -10.04 -5.13 32.17
#